data_b736a6d217b183fc0f82cb55ed1474b1
#
_entry.id   b736a6d217b183fc0f82cb55ed1474b1
#
_cell.length_a   1.000
_cell.length_b   1.000
_cell.length_c   1.000
_cell.angle_alpha   90.00
_cell.angle_beta   90.00
_cell.angle_gamma   90.00
#
_symmetry.space_group_name_H-M   'P 1'
#
loop_
_entity.id
_entity.type
_entity.pdbx_description
1 polymer ?
#
loop_
_entity_poly.entity_id
_entity_poly.type
_entity_poly.pdbx_seq_one_letter_code
_entity_poly.pdbx_strand_id
1 'polypeptide(L)'
;MTADGGAAEMAVLVGLQAAGKSTFYRRRLAHRYTLVSKDLFPRRARGKQARQMRQVEEALTAGRAVAVDNTNPTPEEWGPLIEAAHAHGATVTAYWFPPDLAGSLRRNARREGAARVPDVGVRATFRKLRRPGTGDGFDAVVEVRFDGRGGFDVRPAPPGA
;
A
#
# COMPACT_ATOMS: atom_id res chain seq x y z
N MET A 1 20.81 26.55 3.55
CA MET A 1 20.16 25.34 4.03
C MET A 1 19.81 24.48 2.84
N THR A 2 20.59 23.52 2.60
CA THR A 2 20.24 22.50 1.63
C THR A 2 19.04 21.76 2.20
N ALA A 3 17.88 21.94 1.60
CA ALA A 3 16.87 20.93 1.72
C ALA A 3 17.60 19.61 1.46
N ASP A 4 17.50 18.71 2.40
CA ASP A 4 17.99 17.37 2.19
C ASP A 4 17.32 16.92 0.88
N GLY A 5 18.11 17.00 -0.20
CA GLY A 5 17.62 16.76 -1.56
C GLY A 5 17.43 15.27 -1.81
N GLY A 6 17.02 14.54 -0.80
CA GLY A 6 16.56 13.18 -0.97
C GLY A 6 15.39 13.21 -1.92
N ALA A 7 15.51 12.50 -3.06
CA ALA A 7 14.41 12.31 -3.98
C ALA A 7 13.18 11.87 -3.18
N ALA A 8 12.00 12.41 -3.52
CA ALA A 8 10.76 11.99 -2.91
C ALA A 8 10.61 10.47 -3.02
N GLU A 9 9.93 9.86 -2.07
CA GLU A 9 9.72 8.42 -2.03
C GLU A 9 8.24 8.10 -2.00
N MET A 10 7.89 6.99 -2.63
CA MET A 10 6.54 6.44 -2.55
C MET A 10 6.61 5.04 -1.97
N ALA A 11 5.74 4.76 -1.00
CA ALA A 11 5.49 3.43 -0.49
C ALA A 11 4.11 2.97 -0.97
N VAL A 12 4.06 1.82 -1.64
CA VAL A 12 2.81 1.21 -2.08
C VAL A 12 2.59 -0.05 -1.26
N LEU A 13 1.55 -0.05 -0.42
CA LEU A 13 1.22 -1.20 0.40
C LEU A 13 0.32 -2.13 -0.42
N VAL A 14 0.67 -3.41 -0.46
CA VAL A 14 0.00 -4.43 -1.27
C VAL A 14 -0.35 -5.62 -0.39
N GLY A 15 -1.63 -5.95 -0.30
CA GLY A 15 -2.06 -7.09 0.51
C GLY A 15 -3.56 -7.13 0.73
N LEU A 16 -4.02 -8.23 1.31
CA LEU A 16 -5.43 -8.44 1.61
C LEU A 16 -5.95 -7.44 2.65
N GLN A 17 -7.26 -7.31 2.70
CA GLN A 17 -7.94 -6.67 3.82
C GLN A 17 -7.51 -7.35 5.13
N ALA A 18 -7.40 -6.59 6.19
CA ALA A 18 -7.00 -7.07 7.51
C ALA A 18 -5.64 -7.78 7.55
N ALA A 19 -4.72 -7.43 6.64
CA ALA A 19 -3.36 -7.96 6.62
C ALA A 19 -2.39 -7.16 7.50
N GLY A 20 -2.85 -6.12 8.18
CA GLY A 20 -2.02 -5.28 9.04
C GLY A 20 -1.42 -4.06 8.36
N LYS A 21 -1.83 -3.74 7.13
CA LYS A 21 -1.27 -2.61 6.36
C LYS A 21 -1.41 -1.28 7.07
N SER A 22 -2.62 -0.93 7.54
CA SER A 22 -2.86 0.36 8.20
C SER A 22 -2.11 0.47 9.53
N THR A 23 -2.03 -0.62 10.28
CA THR A 23 -1.23 -0.67 11.51
C THR A 23 0.25 -0.50 11.20
N PHE A 24 0.74 -1.17 10.18
CA PHE A 24 2.13 -1.03 9.73
C PHE A 24 2.42 0.42 9.33
N TYR A 25 1.54 1.05 8.56
CA TYR A 25 1.68 2.45 8.20
C TYR A 25 1.82 3.32 9.44
N ARG A 26 0.88 3.20 10.38
CA ARG A 26 0.89 4.04 11.59
C ARG A 26 2.15 3.88 12.42
N ARG A 27 2.68 2.67 12.51
CA ARG A 27 3.86 2.38 13.35
C ARG A 27 5.19 2.66 12.67
N ARG A 28 5.27 2.47 11.36
CA ARG A 28 6.55 2.46 10.64
C ARG A 28 6.72 3.56 9.61
N LEU A 29 5.65 4.08 9.05
CA LEU A 29 5.70 5.02 7.94
C LEU A 29 5.11 6.40 8.25
N ALA A 30 4.20 6.51 9.20
CA ALA A 30 3.44 7.73 9.44
C ALA A 30 4.31 8.94 9.81
N HIS A 31 5.46 8.72 10.44
CA HIS A 31 6.37 9.79 10.83
C HIS A 31 7.03 10.48 9.63
N ARG A 32 7.02 9.84 8.46
CA ARG A 32 7.71 10.34 7.26
C ARG A 32 6.81 10.46 6.05
N TYR A 33 5.82 9.59 5.90
CA TYR A 33 5.01 9.48 4.69
C TYR A 33 3.62 10.06 4.90
N THR A 34 3.17 10.89 3.95
CA THR A 34 1.78 11.33 3.88
C THR A 34 0.90 10.17 3.42
N LEU A 35 -0.18 9.91 4.13
CA LEU A 35 -1.10 8.83 3.80
C LEU A 35 -2.06 9.22 2.69
N VAL A 36 -2.18 8.36 1.69
CA VAL A 36 -3.23 8.41 0.69
C VAL A 36 -3.93 7.05 0.68
N SER A 37 -5.24 7.04 0.85
CA SER A 37 -6.03 5.82 0.87
C SER A 37 -7.45 6.10 0.39
N LYS A 38 -7.95 5.26 -0.49
CA LYS A 38 -9.35 5.34 -0.96
C LYS A 38 -10.34 5.11 0.19
N ASP A 39 -9.92 4.39 1.23
CA ASP A 39 -10.76 4.14 2.41
C ASP A 39 -11.05 5.40 3.23
N LEU A 40 -10.25 6.45 3.06
CA LEU A 40 -10.49 7.74 3.68
C LEU A 40 -11.51 8.61 2.94
N PHE A 41 -11.90 8.20 1.75
CA PHE A 41 -12.91 8.91 0.98
C PHE A 41 -14.31 8.41 1.39
N PRO A 42 -15.36 9.26 1.27
CA PRO A 42 -16.71 8.80 1.56
C PRO A 42 -17.05 7.55 0.74
N ARG A 43 -17.71 6.58 1.38
CA ARG A 43 -18.01 5.28 0.76
C ARG A 43 -18.72 5.42 -0.60
N ARG A 44 -19.60 6.43 -0.73
CA ARG A 44 -20.36 6.69 -1.96
C ARG A 44 -19.67 7.68 -2.91
N ALA A 45 -18.44 8.11 -2.58
CA ALA A 45 -17.73 9.04 -3.45
C ALA A 45 -17.47 8.38 -4.81
N ARG A 46 -17.66 9.16 -5.87
CA ARG A 46 -17.33 8.76 -7.23
C ARG A 46 -15.93 9.25 -7.58
N GLY A 47 -15.30 8.60 -8.55
CA GLY A 47 -14.00 9.02 -9.02
C GLY A 47 -12.89 8.87 -7.98
N LYS A 48 -12.96 7.85 -7.15
CA LYS A 48 -11.95 7.60 -6.10
C LYS A 48 -10.55 7.46 -6.67
N GLN A 49 -10.41 6.79 -7.81
CA GLN A 49 -9.12 6.64 -8.47
C GLN A 49 -8.52 7.99 -8.88
N ALA A 50 -9.32 8.84 -9.53
CA ALA A 50 -8.87 10.17 -9.92
C ALA A 50 -8.51 11.03 -8.71
N ARG A 51 -9.30 10.96 -7.64
CA ARG A 51 -9.05 11.68 -6.39
C ARG A 51 -7.77 11.21 -5.72
N GLN A 52 -7.53 9.90 -5.68
CA GLN A 52 -6.29 9.35 -5.18
C GLN A 52 -5.09 9.87 -5.97
N MET A 53 -5.18 9.82 -7.29
CA MET A 53 -4.08 10.28 -8.14
C MET A 53 -3.80 11.77 -7.97
N ARG A 54 -4.83 12.61 -7.78
CA ARG A 54 -4.62 14.03 -7.47
C ARG A 54 -3.87 14.21 -6.15
N GLN A 55 -4.22 13.46 -5.11
CA GLN A 55 -3.54 13.56 -3.81
C GLN A 55 -2.09 13.09 -3.91
N VAL A 56 -1.82 12.03 -4.67
CA VAL A 56 -0.47 11.54 -4.94
C VAL A 56 0.34 12.62 -5.66
N GLU A 57 -0.20 13.22 -6.73
CA GLU A 57 0.45 14.27 -7.50
C GLU A 57 0.75 15.50 -6.64
N GLU A 58 -0.19 15.91 -5.79
CA GLU A 58 0.01 17.06 -4.88
C GLU A 58 1.16 16.79 -3.91
N ALA A 59 1.21 15.60 -3.32
CA ALA A 59 2.27 15.23 -2.37
C ALA A 59 3.63 15.20 -3.06
N LEU A 60 3.73 14.56 -4.22
CA LEU A 60 4.98 14.46 -4.97
C LEU A 60 5.46 15.84 -5.47
N THR A 61 4.55 16.65 -5.95
CA THR A 61 4.87 18.03 -6.38
C THR A 61 5.40 18.87 -5.22
N ALA A 62 4.88 18.65 -4.02
CA ALA A 62 5.35 19.33 -2.81
C ALA A 62 6.64 18.71 -2.24
N GLY A 63 7.21 17.71 -2.90
CA GLY A 63 8.42 17.03 -2.44
C GLY A 63 8.22 16.15 -1.21
N ARG A 64 6.97 15.75 -0.93
CA ARG A 64 6.64 14.92 0.23
C ARG A 64 6.69 13.45 -0.13
N ALA A 65 7.15 12.62 0.82
CA ALA A 65 7.00 11.18 0.71
C ALA A 65 5.53 10.80 0.89
N VAL A 66 5.06 9.83 0.11
CA VAL A 66 3.66 9.42 0.10
C VAL A 66 3.54 7.90 0.26
N ALA A 67 2.62 7.47 1.12
CA ALA A 67 2.27 6.06 1.27
C ALA A 67 0.84 5.85 0.78
N VAL A 68 0.67 4.88 -0.12
CA VAL A 68 -0.63 4.55 -0.68
C VAL A 68 -1.11 3.23 -0.05
N ASP A 69 -2.08 3.35 0.85
CA ASP A 69 -2.61 2.23 1.63
C ASP A 69 -3.98 1.80 1.10
N ASN A 70 -3.97 0.87 0.17
CA ASN A 70 -5.12 0.13 -0.32
C ASN A 70 -4.70 -1.33 -0.44
N THR A 71 -5.59 -2.21 -0.90
CA THR A 71 -5.18 -3.59 -1.21
C THR A 71 -4.22 -3.65 -2.38
N ASN A 72 -4.39 -2.76 -3.35
CA ASN A 72 -3.53 -2.62 -4.54
C ASN A 72 -3.20 -3.99 -5.18
N PRO A 73 -4.20 -4.79 -5.54
CA PRO A 73 -3.99 -6.22 -5.76
C PRO A 73 -3.37 -6.58 -7.11
N THR A 74 -3.35 -5.66 -8.06
CA THR A 74 -2.98 -5.96 -9.45
C THR A 74 -2.10 -4.87 -10.06
N PRO A 75 -1.37 -5.18 -11.15
CA PRO A 75 -0.60 -4.18 -11.90
C PRO A 75 -1.45 -3.00 -12.39
N GLU A 76 -2.71 -3.20 -12.69
CA GLU A 76 -3.63 -2.13 -13.09
C GLU A 76 -3.81 -1.11 -11.97
N GLU A 77 -3.74 -1.57 -10.72
CA GLU A 77 -3.85 -0.69 -9.54
C GLU A 77 -2.54 0.03 -9.25
N TRP A 78 -1.40 -0.63 -9.32
CA TRP A 78 -0.13 -0.01 -8.96
C TRP A 78 0.61 0.64 -10.13
N GLY A 79 0.32 0.29 -11.38
CA GLY A 79 1.01 0.86 -12.55
C GLY A 79 0.97 2.39 -12.58
N PRO A 80 -0.22 3.01 -12.47
CA PRO A 80 -0.31 4.47 -12.44
C PRO A 80 0.46 5.13 -11.29
N LEU A 81 0.56 4.45 -10.15
CA LEU A 81 1.33 4.94 -9.00
C LEU A 81 2.82 4.95 -9.30
N ILE A 82 3.33 3.87 -9.89
CA ILE A 82 4.73 3.75 -10.30
C ILE A 82 5.07 4.85 -11.32
N GLU A 83 4.21 5.05 -12.32
CA GLU A 83 4.41 6.08 -13.34
C GLU A 83 4.46 7.47 -12.72
N ALA A 84 3.53 7.78 -11.81
CA ALA A 84 3.50 9.08 -11.12
C ALA A 84 4.77 9.30 -10.30
N ALA A 85 5.22 8.29 -9.55
CA ALA A 85 6.44 8.39 -8.76
C ALA A 85 7.64 8.69 -9.65
N HIS A 86 7.84 7.92 -10.70
CA HIS A 86 8.99 8.07 -11.60
C HIS A 86 8.95 9.40 -12.37
N ALA A 87 7.76 9.87 -12.74
CA ALA A 87 7.61 11.17 -13.40
C ALA A 87 8.06 12.33 -12.52
N HIS A 88 8.00 12.19 -11.20
CA HIS A 88 8.48 13.18 -10.24
C HIS A 88 9.90 12.89 -9.73
N GLY A 89 10.60 11.93 -10.31
CA GLY A 89 11.94 11.54 -9.86
C GLY A 89 11.94 10.83 -8.51
N ALA A 90 10.79 10.34 -8.06
CA ALA A 90 10.67 9.63 -6.79
C ALA A 90 11.01 8.14 -6.97
N THR A 91 11.57 7.52 -5.93
CA THR A 91 11.67 6.07 -5.87
C THR A 91 10.36 5.48 -5.34
N VAL A 92 10.01 4.28 -5.80
CA VAL A 92 8.80 3.61 -5.35
C VAL A 92 9.11 2.21 -4.85
N THR A 93 8.71 1.94 -3.61
CA THR A 93 8.89 0.64 -2.94
C THR A 93 7.54 0.00 -2.72
N ALA A 94 7.41 -1.27 -3.12
CA ALA A 94 6.25 -2.07 -2.75
C ALA A 94 6.48 -2.71 -1.38
N TYR A 95 5.51 -2.54 -0.49
CA TYR A 95 5.46 -3.25 0.79
C TYR A 95 4.47 -4.39 0.62
N TRP A 96 5.00 -5.59 0.43
CA TRP A 96 4.25 -6.78 0.15
C TRP A 96 3.89 -7.52 1.43
N PHE A 97 2.60 -7.67 1.67
CA PHE A 97 2.06 -8.44 2.79
C PHE A 97 1.60 -9.78 2.22
N PRO A 98 2.42 -10.85 2.31
CA PRO A 98 2.05 -12.15 1.74
C PRO A 98 0.70 -12.61 2.26
N PRO A 99 -0.19 -13.11 1.40
CA PRO A 99 -1.55 -13.41 1.80
C PRO A 99 -1.63 -14.59 2.76
N ASP A 100 -2.37 -14.38 3.83
CA ASP A 100 -2.87 -15.40 4.75
C ASP A 100 -4.38 -15.24 4.77
N LEU A 101 -5.06 -15.95 3.89
CA LEU A 101 -6.50 -15.79 3.71
C LEU A 101 -7.26 -16.08 5.00
N ALA A 102 -6.94 -17.18 5.67
CA ALA A 102 -7.62 -17.56 6.91
C ALA A 102 -7.42 -16.51 8.01
N GLY A 103 -6.20 -16.00 8.16
CA GLY A 103 -5.89 -14.96 9.12
C GLY A 103 -6.59 -13.64 8.79
N SER A 104 -6.62 -13.26 7.51
CA SER A 104 -7.33 -12.06 7.08
C SER A 104 -8.83 -12.18 7.34
N LEU A 105 -9.44 -13.32 7.05
CA LEU A 105 -10.86 -13.54 7.32
C LEU A 105 -11.18 -13.45 8.82
N ARG A 106 -10.33 -14.05 9.69
CA ARG A 106 -10.51 -13.99 11.14
C ARG A 106 -10.42 -12.54 11.66
N ARG A 107 -9.41 -11.79 11.25
CA ARG A 107 -9.23 -10.41 11.68
C ARG A 107 -10.32 -9.50 11.13
N ASN A 108 -10.73 -9.71 9.88
CA ASN A 108 -11.82 -8.96 9.26
C ASN A 108 -13.14 -9.19 10.00
N ALA A 109 -13.40 -10.42 10.47
CA ALA A 109 -14.61 -10.75 11.22
C ALA A 109 -14.74 -10.00 12.55
N ARG A 110 -13.61 -9.52 13.10
CA ARG A 110 -13.58 -8.71 14.33
C ARG A 110 -13.80 -7.23 14.08
N ARG A 111 -13.76 -6.78 12.83
CA ARG A 111 -14.03 -5.40 12.48
C ARG A 111 -15.53 -5.12 12.54
N GLU A 112 -15.89 -3.87 12.83
CA GLU A 112 -17.26 -3.43 12.92
C GLU A 112 -17.61 -2.41 11.84
N GLY A 113 -18.88 -2.35 11.48
CA GLY A 113 -19.42 -1.36 10.57
C GLY A 113 -18.76 -1.40 9.19
N ALA A 114 -18.50 -0.23 8.63
CA ALA A 114 -17.95 -0.07 7.29
C ALA A 114 -16.52 -0.58 7.13
N ALA A 115 -15.78 -0.73 8.25
CA ALA A 115 -14.43 -1.28 8.21
C ALA A 115 -14.42 -2.79 7.91
N ARG A 116 -15.52 -3.48 8.20
CA ARG A 116 -15.67 -4.91 7.91
C ARG A 116 -16.05 -5.10 6.45
N VAL A 117 -15.24 -5.83 5.72
CA VAL A 117 -15.51 -6.20 4.34
C VAL A 117 -16.26 -7.55 4.32
N PRO A 118 -17.27 -7.74 3.48
CA PRO A 118 -17.89 -9.07 3.33
C PRO A 118 -16.84 -10.12 2.93
N ASP A 119 -16.96 -11.33 3.45
CA ASP A 119 -16.01 -12.41 3.17
C ASP A 119 -15.82 -12.65 1.67
N VAL A 120 -16.88 -12.53 0.88
CA VAL A 120 -16.81 -12.66 -0.58
C VAL A 120 -15.86 -11.64 -1.19
N GLY A 121 -15.81 -10.43 -0.63
CA GLY A 121 -14.90 -9.37 -1.08
C GLY A 121 -13.43 -9.69 -0.75
N VAL A 122 -13.16 -10.22 0.43
CA VAL A 122 -11.81 -10.65 0.81
C VAL A 122 -11.34 -11.79 -0.10
N ARG A 123 -12.20 -12.77 -0.36
CA ARG A 123 -11.88 -13.89 -1.24
C ARG A 123 -11.67 -13.44 -2.69
N ALA A 124 -12.46 -12.49 -3.15
CA ALA A 124 -12.29 -11.92 -4.50
C ALA A 124 -10.93 -11.22 -4.64
N THR A 125 -10.52 -10.46 -3.64
CA THR A 125 -9.20 -9.82 -3.62
C THR A 125 -8.10 -10.88 -3.62
N PHE A 126 -8.24 -11.93 -2.81
CA PHE A 126 -7.26 -13.02 -2.75
C PHE A 126 -7.05 -13.67 -4.12
N ARG A 127 -8.12 -13.91 -4.87
CA ARG A 127 -8.03 -14.55 -6.19
C ARG A 127 -7.28 -13.71 -7.21
N LYS A 128 -7.36 -12.39 -7.14
CA LYS A 128 -6.68 -11.50 -8.11
C LYS A 128 -5.37 -10.92 -7.61
N LEU A 129 -5.05 -11.11 -6.31
CA LEU A 129 -3.85 -10.57 -5.71
C LEU A 129 -2.60 -11.13 -6.37
N ARG A 130 -1.73 -10.24 -6.85
CA ARG A 130 -0.46 -10.61 -7.45
C ARG A 130 0.69 -10.07 -6.60
N ARG A 131 1.75 -10.86 -6.48
CA ARG A 131 2.98 -10.44 -5.83
C ARG A 131 3.65 -9.36 -6.68
N PRO A 132 3.94 -8.18 -6.11
CA PRO A 132 4.69 -7.17 -6.84
C PRO A 132 6.16 -7.56 -6.98
N GLY A 133 6.80 -7.09 -8.04
CA GLY A 133 8.21 -7.34 -8.29
C GLY A 133 8.90 -6.15 -8.91
N THR A 134 10.23 -6.18 -8.93
CA THR A 134 11.00 -5.11 -9.58
C THR A 134 10.76 -5.11 -11.09
N GLY A 135 10.44 -6.26 -11.68
CA GLY A 135 10.05 -6.35 -13.08
C GLY A 135 8.76 -5.59 -13.42
N ASP A 136 7.94 -5.26 -12.41
CA ASP A 136 6.74 -4.45 -12.59
C ASP A 136 7.03 -2.95 -12.60
N GLY A 137 8.25 -2.54 -12.30
CA GLY A 137 8.68 -1.14 -12.26
C GLY A 137 8.96 -0.61 -10.86
N PHE A 138 8.71 -1.38 -9.80
CA PHE A 138 9.12 -0.98 -8.45
C PHE A 138 10.64 -0.93 -8.33
N ASP A 139 11.16 0.10 -7.67
CA ASP A 139 12.59 0.21 -7.41
C ASP A 139 13.06 -0.80 -6.35
N ALA A 140 12.17 -1.17 -5.44
CA ALA A 140 12.42 -2.18 -4.42
C ALA A 140 11.11 -2.85 -4.01
N VAL A 141 11.20 -4.07 -3.51
CA VAL A 141 10.07 -4.79 -2.90
C VAL A 141 10.52 -5.31 -1.55
N VAL A 142 9.76 -4.97 -0.51
CA VAL A 142 9.98 -5.42 0.86
C VAL A 142 8.82 -6.30 1.28
N GLU A 143 9.13 -7.39 1.93
CA GLU A 143 8.14 -8.32 2.47
C GLU A 143 7.87 -7.98 3.93
N VAL A 144 6.60 -7.86 4.28
CA VAL A 144 6.16 -7.53 5.63
C VAL A 144 5.31 -8.67 6.18
N ARG A 145 5.70 -9.23 7.32
CA ARG A 145 4.97 -10.29 8.00
C ARG A 145 4.77 -9.93 9.46
N PHE A 146 3.72 -10.45 10.06
CA PHE A 146 3.59 -10.39 11.52
C PHE A 146 4.74 -11.19 12.15
N ASP A 147 5.33 -10.64 13.23
CA ASP A 147 6.44 -11.30 13.94
C ASP A 147 5.97 -12.29 15.02
N GLY A 148 4.64 -12.40 15.22
CA GLY A 148 4.07 -13.23 16.28
C GLY A 148 4.15 -12.59 17.68
N ARG A 149 4.63 -11.35 17.79
CA ARG A 149 4.82 -10.64 19.07
C ARG A 149 4.13 -9.27 19.08
N GLY A 150 3.15 -9.11 18.20
CA GLY A 150 2.42 -7.83 18.06
C GLY A 150 3.09 -6.81 17.15
N GLY A 151 4.21 -7.14 16.52
CA GLY A 151 4.93 -6.28 15.59
C GLY A 151 5.08 -6.90 14.21
N PHE A 152 6.09 -6.44 13.48
CA PHE A 152 6.31 -6.85 12.09
C PHE A 152 7.79 -7.18 11.85
N ASP A 153 8.00 -8.21 11.05
CA ASP A 153 9.26 -8.51 10.40
C ASP A 153 9.25 -7.92 9.00
N VAL A 154 10.26 -7.12 8.68
CA VAL A 154 10.42 -6.46 7.38
C VAL A 154 11.72 -6.92 6.76
N ARG A 155 11.65 -7.50 5.57
CA ARG A 155 12.82 -8.03 4.86
C ARG A 155 12.76 -7.68 3.38
N PRO A 156 13.92 -7.50 2.71
CA PRO A 156 13.90 -7.46 1.25
C PRO A 156 13.20 -8.72 0.71
N ALA A 157 12.29 -8.55 -0.23
CA ALA A 157 11.64 -9.70 -0.84
C ALA A 157 12.67 -10.50 -1.63
N PRO A 158 12.60 -11.85 -1.56
CA PRO A 158 13.47 -12.65 -2.41
C PRO A 158 13.18 -12.39 -3.88
N PRO A 159 14.19 -12.51 -4.79
CA PRO A 159 13.97 -12.38 -6.21
C PRO A 159 12.80 -13.27 -6.63
N GLY A 160 11.92 -12.72 -7.45
CA GLY A 160 10.78 -13.47 -7.95
C GLY A 160 11.25 -14.67 -8.77
N ALA A 161 10.66 -15.83 -8.45
CA ALA A 161 10.80 -16.98 -9.32
C ALA A 161 9.98 -16.76 -10.58
#